data_cfc5ae9e0377aa83514859d2c845a099
#
_entry.id   cfc5ae9e0377aa83514859d2c845a099
#
_cell.length_a   1.000
_cell.length_b   1.000
_cell.length_c   1.000
_cell.angle_alpha   90.00
_cell.angle_beta   90.00
_cell.angle_gamma   90.00
#
_symmetry.space_group_name_H-M   'P 1'
#
loop_
_entity.id
_entity.type
_entity.pdbx_description
1 polymer ?
#
loop_
_entity_poly.entity_id
_entity_poly.type
_entity_poly.pdbx_seq_one_letter_code
_entity_poly.pdbx_strand_id
1 'polypeptide(L)'
;VVAMSVGYPVKQMVERMSNDELIEMLRREYLRKLTRYRLTDEFFREKYNMTYEEFEKENVVAKRDYSWEVESDAQQWEIAIDGINTCLRKLGELKSGY
;
A
#
# COMPACT_ATOMS: atom_id res chain seq x y z
N VAL A 1 -4.56 35.23 -4.90
CA VAL A 1 -4.06 35.10 -6.26
C VAL A 1 -3.12 33.93 -6.38
N VAL A 2 -2.21 33.86 -5.45
CA VAL A 2 -1.24 32.76 -5.44
C VAL A 2 -1.93 31.42 -5.26
N ALA A 3 -2.93 31.38 -4.38
CA ALA A 3 -3.63 30.13 -4.10
C ALA A 3 -4.34 29.54 -5.32
N MET A 4 -4.74 30.40 -6.25
CA MET A 4 -5.46 29.93 -7.43
C MET A 4 -4.59 29.17 -8.40
N SER A 5 -3.31 29.40 -8.37
CA SER A 5 -2.39 28.79 -9.32
C SER A 5 -1.68 27.56 -8.78
N VAL A 6 -2.03 27.10 -7.58
CA VAL A 6 -1.32 25.98 -6.97
C VAL A 6 -1.42 24.70 -7.79
N GLY A 7 -2.62 24.34 -8.22
CA GLY A 7 -2.80 23.11 -9.00
C GLY A 7 -2.39 23.25 -10.46
N TYR A 8 -2.48 24.43 -11.01
CA TYR A 8 -2.21 24.66 -12.42
C TYR A 8 -0.74 24.47 -12.80
N PRO A 9 0.20 25.05 -12.06
CA PRO A 9 1.62 24.81 -12.36
C PRO A 9 2.03 23.34 -12.22
N VAL A 10 1.45 22.62 -11.25
CA VAL A 10 1.74 21.21 -11.05
C VAL A 10 1.33 20.41 -12.28
N LYS A 11 0.14 20.66 -12.81
CA LYS A 11 -0.33 19.97 -14.00
C LYS A 11 0.59 20.22 -15.18
N GLN A 12 1.00 21.47 -15.39
CA GLN A 12 1.91 21.82 -16.46
C GLN A 12 3.26 21.13 -16.31
N MET A 13 3.77 21.06 -15.09
CA MET A 13 5.03 20.38 -14.82
C MET A 13 4.96 18.91 -15.20
N VAL A 14 3.87 18.24 -14.81
CA VAL A 14 3.66 16.83 -15.12
C VAL A 14 3.59 16.63 -16.63
N GLU A 15 2.90 17.50 -17.35
CA GLU A 15 2.76 17.40 -18.80
C GLU A 15 4.10 17.57 -19.52
N ARG A 16 5.05 18.28 -18.92
CA ARG A 16 6.38 18.51 -19.51
C ARG A 16 7.38 17.41 -19.14
N MET A 17 7.03 16.55 -18.21
CA MET A 17 7.94 15.49 -17.79
C MET A 17 8.05 14.43 -18.86
N SER A 18 9.24 13.87 -19.01
CA SER A 18 9.44 12.74 -19.91
C SER A 18 8.75 11.51 -19.34
N ASN A 19 8.51 10.54 -20.21
CA ASN A 19 7.93 9.27 -19.78
C ASN A 19 8.83 8.58 -18.76
N ASP A 20 10.14 8.64 -18.96
CA ASP A 20 11.09 8.02 -18.03
C ASP A 20 11.05 8.67 -16.65
N GLU A 21 10.91 10.00 -16.60
CA GLU A 21 10.79 10.70 -15.34
C GLU A 21 9.52 10.32 -14.61
N LEU A 22 8.41 10.21 -15.33
CA LEU A 22 7.13 9.81 -14.73
C LEU A 22 7.20 8.38 -14.19
N ILE A 23 7.78 7.48 -14.95
CA ILE A 23 7.95 6.08 -14.51
C ILE A 23 8.77 6.03 -13.22
N GLU A 24 9.87 6.78 -13.17
CA GLU A 24 10.73 6.79 -12.00
C GLU A 24 10.01 7.34 -10.77
N MET A 25 9.23 8.40 -10.94
CA MET A 25 8.44 8.96 -9.85
C MET A 25 7.44 7.96 -9.31
N LEU A 26 6.73 7.30 -10.21
CA LEU A 26 5.73 6.30 -9.81
C LEU A 26 6.39 5.11 -9.13
N ARG A 27 7.54 4.68 -9.66
CA ARG A 27 8.28 3.58 -9.04
C ARG A 27 8.65 3.88 -7.59
N ARG A 28 9.17 5.08 -7.34
CA ARG A 28 9.56 5.50 -5.99
C ARG A 28 8.36 5.51 -5.05
N GLU A 29 7.24 6.01 -5.54
CA GLU A 29 6.04 6.10 -4.72
C GLU A 29 5.50 4.70 -4.36
N TYR A 30 5.46 3.80 -5.33
CA TYR A 30 5.00 2.44 -5.06
C TYR A 30 5.97 1.68 -4.15
N LEU A 31 7.28 1.90 -4.29
CA LEU A 31 8.26 1.28 -3.40
C LEU A 31 8.10 1.78 -1.96
N ARG A 32 7.84 3.07 -1.80
CA ARG A 32 7.60 3.64 -0.46
C ARG A 32 6.36 3.05 0.17
N LYS A 33 5.27 2.97 -0.58
CA LYS A 33 4.03 2.38 -0.08
C LYS A 33 4.22 0.90 0.24
N LEU A 34 4.91 0.19 -0.62
CA LEU A 34 5.19 -1.23 -0.41
C LEU A 34 5.94 -1.45 0.90
N THR A 35 6.93 -0.63 1.18
CA THR A 35 7.70 -0.72 2.42
C THR A 35 6.78 -0.54 3.63
N ARG A 36 5.91 0.45 3.61
CA ARG A 36 4.99 0.69 4.73
C ARG A 36 4.02 -0.47 4.93
N TYR A 37 3.47 -0.99 3.86
CA TYR A 37 2.55 -2.12 3.96
C TYR A 37 3.25 -3.37 4.47
N ARG A 38 4.49 -3.60 4.04
CA ARG A 38 5.27 -4.74 4.51
C ARG A 38 5.60 -4.64 5.99
N LEU A 39 5.89 -3.44 6.46
CA LEU A 39 6.13 -3.22 7.89
C LEU A 39 4.88 -3.52 8.71
N THR A 40 3.72 -3.13 8.21
CA THR A 40 2.44 -3.44 8.87
C THR A 40 2.19 -4.95 8.90
N ASP A 41 2.41 -5.63 7.78
CA ASP A 41 2.27 -7.07 7.71
C ASP A 41 3.19 -7.76 8.73
N GLU A 42 4.44 -7.33 8.76
CA GLU A 42 5.43 -7.90 9.67
C GLU A 42 5.03 -7.70 11.13
N PHE A 43 4.54 -6.50 11.46
CA PHE A 43 4.07 -6.20 12.80
C PHE A 43 2.99 -7.18 13.25
N PHE A 44 2.01 -7.43 12.40
CA PHE A 44 0.90 -8.32 12.75
C PHE A 44 1.32 -9.79 12.75
N ARG A 45 2.24 -10.16 11.85
CA ARG A 45 2.79 -11.53 11.87
C ARG A 45 3.48 -11.83 13.19
N GLU A 46 4.19 -10.87 13.72
CA GLU A 46 4.83 -11.02 15.03
C GLU A 46 3.80 -11.04 16.15
N LYS A 47 2.83 -10.15 16.07
CA LYS A 47 1.80 -10.04 17.12
C LYS A 47 1.00 -11.34 17.25
N TYR A 48 0.63 -11.95 16.15
CA TYR A 48 -0.21 -13.15 16.14
C TYR A 48 0.56 -14.44 15.89
N ASN A 49 1.84 -14.32 15.59
CA ASN A 49 2.72 -15.46 15.31
C ASN A 49 2.17 -16.36 14.19
N MET A 50 1.68 -15.74 13.15
CA MET A 50 1.14 -16.40 11.96
C MET A 50 1.08 -15.45 10.78
N THR A 51 0.89 -15.99 9.58
CA THR A 51 0.67 -15.15 8.40
C THR A 51 -0.79 -14.68 8.37
N TYR A 52 -1.07 -13.66 7.55
CA TYR A 52 -2.45 -13.19 7.38
C TYR A 52 -3.35 -14.31 6.86
N GLU A 53 -2.84 -15.13 5.95
CA GLU A 53 -3.59 -16.24 5.40
C GLU A 53 -3.99 -17.23 6.49
N GLU A 54 -3.07 -17.54 7.38
CA GLU A 54 -3.34 -18.41 8.53
C GLU A 54 -4.33 -17.77 9.49
N PHE A 55 -4.17 -16.48 9.72
CA PHE A 55 -5.06 -15.71 10.59
C PHE A 55 -6.51 -15.80 10.11
N GLU A 56 -6.73 -15.65 8.81
CA GLU A 56 -8.06 -15.77 8.22
C GLU A 56 -8.57 -17.20 8.26
N LYS A 57 -7.73 -18.14 7.90
CA LYS A 57 -8.09 -19.53 7.83
C LYS A 57 -8.48 -20.10 9.19
N GLU A 58 -7.80 -19.68 10.23
CA GLU A 58 -8.08 -20.13 11.58
C GLU A 58 -9.19 -19.35 12.25
N ASN A 59 -9.75 -18.35 11.55
CA ASN A 59 -10.85 -17.55 12.06
C ASN A 59 -10.56 -16.94 13.43
N VAL A 60 -9.41 -16.32 13.55
CA VAL A 60 -8.93 -15.78 14.83
C VAL A 60 -9.87 -14.74 15.42
N VAL A 61 -10.49 -13.91 14.55
CA VAL A 61 -11.42 -12.88 15.00
C VAL A 61 -12.57 -13.50 15.79
N ALA A 62 -13.16 -14.57 15.27
CA ALA A 62 -14.25 -15.26 15.96
C ALA A 62 -13.76 -15.95 17.24
N LYS A 63 -12.59 -16.56 17.19
CA LYS A 63 -12.00 -17.22 18.35
C LYS A 63 -11.71 -16.26 19.50
N ARG A 64 -11.52 -14.98 19.19
CA ARG A 64 -11.30 -13.92 20.16
C ARG A 64 -12.56 -13.13 20.46
N ASP A 65 -13.72 -13.73 20.21
CA ASP A 65 -15.05 -13.15 20.51
C ASP A 65 -15.29 -11.82 19.82
N TYR A 66 -14.75 -11.65 18.63
CA TYR A 66 -14.92 -10.41 17.83
C TYR A 66 -14.53 -9.16 18.63
N SER A 67 -13.47 -9.26 19.44
CA SER A 67 -13.03 -8.11 20.22
C SER A 67 -12.67 -6.96 19.28
N TRP A 68 -12.90 -5.72 19.74
CA TRP A 68 -12.63 -4.54 18.93
C TRP A 68 -11.17 -4.49 18.47
N GLU A 69 -10.25 -4.86 19.34
CA GLU A 69 -8.83 -4.83 19.00
C GLU A 69 -8.52 -5.80 17.85
N VAL A 70 -9.02 -7.02 17.94
CA VAL A 70 -8.71 -8.02 16.91
C VAL A 70 -9.40 -7.69 15.59
N GLU A 71 -10.62 -7.17 15.65
CA GLU A 71 -11.30 -6.73 14.43
C GLU A 71 -10.57 -5.57 13.76
N SER A 72 -10.09 -4.62 14.55
CA SER A 72 -9.33 -3.49 14.04
C SER A 72 -8.01 -3.97 13.42
N ASP A 73 -7.32 -4.87 14.09
CA ASP A 73 -6.08 -5.44 13.56
C ASP A 73 -6.32 -6.18 12.26
N ALA A 74 -7.41 -6.94 12.18
CA ALA A 74 -7.76 -7.69 10.98
C ALA A 74 -7.96 -6.76 9.78
N GLN A 75 -8.66 -5.64 10.00
CA GLN A 75 -8.88 -4.66 8.94
C GLN A 75 -7.58 -4.02 8.48
N GLN A 76 -6.75 -3.60 9.42
CA GLN A 76 -5.47 -2.97 9.08
C GLN A 76 -4.55 -3.94 8.36
N TRP A 77 -4.55 -5.19 8.79
CA TRP A 77 -3.73 -6.23 8.17
C TRP A 77 -4.21 -6.51 6.73
N GLU A 78 -5.52 -6.61 6.55
CA GLU A 78 -6.10 -6.83 5.22
C GLU A 78 -5.71 -5.69 4.26
N ILE A 79 -5.80 -4.44 4.72
CA ILE A 79 -5.41 -3.28 3.93
C ILE A 79 -3.94 -3.38 3.53
N ALA A 80 -3.08 -3.81 4.45
CA ALA A 80 -1.67 -3.95 4.16
C ALA A 80 -1.41 -5.04 3.12
N ILE A 81 -2.07 -6.18 3.24
CA ILE A 81 -1.92 -7.28 2.28
C ILE A 81 -2.39 -6.85 0.89
N ASP A 82 -3.55 -6.22 0.82
CA ASP A 82 -4.07 -5.70 -0.44
C ASP A 82 -3.14 -4.65 -1.04
N GLY A 83 -2.60 -3.79 -0.18
CA GLY A 83 -1.65 -2.77 -0.60
C GLY A 83 -0.36 -3.36 -1.17
N ILE A 84 0.16 -4.40 -0.54
CA ILE A 84 1.36 -5.10 -1.03
C ILE A 84 1.09 -5.63 -2.44
N ASN A 85 -0.02 -6.34 -2.61
CA ASN A 85 -0.36 -6.94 -3.90
C ASN A 85 -0.56 -5.87 -4.98
N THR A 86 -1.22 -4.78 -4.63
CA THR A 86 -1.42 -3.67 -5.57
C THR A 86 -0.10 -3.04 -5.97
N CYS A 87 0.78 -2.76 -5.01
CA CYS A 87 2.08 -2.16 -5.30
C CYS A 87 2.94 -3.06 -6.17
N LEU A 88 2.96 -4.36 -5.89
CA LEU A 88 3.73 -5.31 -6.69
C LEU A 88 3.22 -5.36 -8.12
N ARG A 89 1.90 -5.37 -8.29
CA ARG A 89 1.30 -5.36 -9.62
C ARG A 89 1.66 -4.09 -10.38
N LYS A 90 1.54 -2.93 -9.72
CA LYS A 90 1.85 -1.65 -10.35
C LYS A 90 3.33 -1.55 -10.72
N LEU A 91 4.21 -2.01 -9.84
CA LEU A 91 5.65 -2.03 -10.14
C LEU A 91 5.94 -2.94 -11.33
N GLY A 92 5.24 -4.07 -11.43
CA GLY A 92 5.37 -4.95 -12.58
C GLY A 92 4.93 -4.30 -13.88
N GLU A 93 3.83 -3.53 -13.82
CA GLU A 93 3.35 -2.79 -14.99
C GLU A 93 4.37 -1.76 -15.47
N LEU A 94 4.96 -1.03 -14.54
CA LEU A 94 5.99 -0.05 -14.88
C LEU A 94 7.21 -0.68 -15.50
N LYS A 95 7.57 -1.87 -15.05
CA LYS A 95 8.73 -2.59 -15.56
C LYS A 95 8.50 -3.14 -16.97
N SER A 96 7.25 -3.38 -17.35
CA SER A 96 6.90 -4.00 -18.63
C SER A 96 6.96 -3.05 -19.82
N GLY A 97 7.49 -1.88 -19.68
CA GLY A 97 7.74 -1.01 -20.82
C GLY A 97 6.75 0.11 -21.04
N TYR A 98 6.19 0.59 -20.01
CA TYR A 98 5.41 1.82 -20.14
C TYR A 98 6.30 3.06 -20.31
#